data_a6ee6a20158d7122ef28f3ad6d563413
#
_entry.id   a6ee6a20158d7122ef28f3ad6d563413
#
_cell.length_a   1.000
_cell.length_b   1.000
_cell.length_c   1.000
_cell.angle_alpha   90.00
_cell.angle_beta   90.00
_cell.angle_gamma   90.00
#
_symmetry.space_group_name_H-M   'P 1'
#
loop_
_entity.id
_entity.type
_entity.pdbx_description
1 polymer ?
#
loop_
_entity_poly.entity_id
_entity_poly.type
_entity_poly.pdbx_seq_one_letter_code
_entity_poly.pdbx_strand_id
1 'polypeptide(L)'
;MKASIACFVAAVSKFKTENKKFKGSISLLITGDEEGIAINGTKKVVEYLKRKREKINFCLVGEPTNPNKLGEMIKIGRRGSITGRLTVIGTQGHVAYPHIANNPSNTMVKILKKIKEIKLDKGTKKFQPSNLEITKINIDNHADNVIPGSADAVFNIRFNDKHSSGSLKRKLKTRSKKTILNQRSATYYGEC
;
A
#
# COMPACT_ATOMS: atom_id res chain seq x y z
N MET A 1 1.26 -22.36 -2.67
CA MET A 1 0.44 -22.43 -1.44
C MET A 1 0.15 -23.86 -0.96
N LYS A 2 -0.41 -24.79 -1.78
CA LYS A 2 -0.73 -26.17 -1.31
C LYS A 2 0.48 -26.91 -0.72
N ALA A 3 1.65 -26.79 -1.34
CA ALA A 3 2.90 -27.38 -0.82
C ALA A 3 3.28 -26.81 0.57
N SER A 4 3.15 -25.52 0.78
CA SER A 4 3.42 -24.89 2.09
C SER A 4 2.48 -25.44 3.16
N ILE A 5 1.20 -25.62 2.86
CA ILE A 5 0.22 -26.21 3.79
C ILE A 5 0.63 -27.66 4.13
N ALA A 6 1.00 -28.47 3.13
CA ALA A 6 1.45 -29.83 3.36
C ALA A 6 2.72 -29.89 4.24
N CYS A 7 3.68 -28.99 4.01
CA CYS A 7 4.88 -28.86 4.85
C CYS A 7 4.55 -28.50 6.30
N PHE A 8 3.61 -27.56 6.52
CA PHE A 8 3.16 -27.22 7.87
C PHE A 8 2.51 -28.41 8.58
N VAL A 9 1.61 -29.13 7.89
CA VAL A 9 0.94 -30.31 8.45
C VAL A 9 1.96 -31.39 8.81
N ALA A 10 2.90 -31.69 7.93
CA ALA A 10 3.96 -32.68 8.17
C ALA A 10 4.85 -32.27 9.35
N ALA A 11 5.27 -30.99 9.39
CA ALA A 11 6.11 -30.48 10.48
C ALA A 11 5.41 -30.53 11.83
N VAL A 12 4.11 -30.14 11.88
CA VAL A 12 3.31 -30.21 13.11
C VAL A 12 3.11 -31.68 13.56
N SER A 13 2.83 -32.58 12.63
CA SER A 13 2.69 -34.01 12.91
C SER A 13 3.98 -34.57 13.52
N LYS A 14 5.13 -34.34 12.91
CA LYS A 14 6.42 -34.75 13.42
C LYS A 14 6.69 -34.14 14.81
N PHE A 15 6.49 -32.84 14.97
CA PHE A 15 6.69 -32.15 16.25
C PHE A 15 5.83 -32.77 17.36
N LYS A 16 4.57 -33.07 17.13
CA LYS A 16 3.69 -33.71 18.12
C LYS A 16 4.14 -35.12 18.49
N THR A 17 4.66 -35.86 17.54
CA THR A 17 5.19 -37.22 17.80
C THR A 17 6.42 -37.16 18.72
N GLU A 18 7.32 -36.20 18.49
CA GLU A 18 8.53 -36.02 19.25
C GLU A 18 8.31 -35.32 20.61
N ASN A 19 7.24 -34.51 20.72
CA ASN A 19 6.98 -33.66 21.88
C ASN A 19 5.61 -33.97 22.52
N LYS A 20 5.38 -35.19 22.99
CA LYS A 20 4.12 -35.67 23.57
C LYS A 20 3.59 -34.82 24.75
N LYS A 21 4.46 -34.15 25.47
CA LYS A 21 4.10 -33.30 26.63
C LYS A 21 4.02 -31.78 26.28
N PHE A 22 3.95 -31.43 24.99
CA PHE A 22 3.82 -30.03 24.58
C PHE A 22 2.59 -29.36 25.22
N LYS A 23 2.83 -28.25 25.94
CA LYS A 23 1.80 -27.43 26.55
C LYS A 23 1.57 -26.20 25.69
N GLY A 24 0.56 -26.24 24.87
CA GLY A 24 0.22 -25.14 23.96
C GLY A 24 -0.73 -25.57 22.87
N SER A 25 -1.04 -24.65 21.97
CA SER A 25 -1.90 -24.89 20.82
C SER A 25 -1.17 -24.47 19.54
N ILE A 26 -1.32 -25.26 18.48
CA ILE A 26 -0.87 -24.93 17.15
C ILE A 26 -2.11 -24.86 16.26
N SER A 27 -2.37 -23.72 15.68
CA SER A 27 -3.52 -23.48 14.82
C SER A 27 -3.08 -23.18 13.41
N LEU A 28 -3.81 -23.67 12.42
CA LEU A 28 -3.60 -23.38 11.01
C LEU A 28 -4.69 -22.40 10.57
N LEU A 29 -4.28 -21.23 10.09
CA LEU A 29 -5.17 -20.27 9.46
C LEU A 29 -5.02 -20.41 7.93
N ILE A 30 -6.07 -20.89 7.28
CA ILE A 30 -6.13 -21.08 5.83
C ILE A 30 -7.21 -20.15 5.28
N THR A 31 -6.82 -19.21 4.41
CA THR A 31 -7.72 -18.23 3.80
C THR A 31 -7.68 -18.35 2.28
N GLY A 32 -8.82 -18.12 1.63
CA GLY A 32 -8.97 -18.22 0.17
C GLY A 32 -8.98 -16.87 -0.56
N ASP A 33 -8.97 -15.74 0.16
CA ASP A 33 -9.13 -14.39 -0.41
C ASP A 33 -7.97 -13.45 0.02
N GLU A 34 -6.73 -13.98 0.11
CA GLU A 34 -5.57 -13.17 0.50
C GLU A 34 -5.08 -12.30 -0.67
N GLU A 35 -5.05 -12.86 -1.88
CA GLU A 35 -4.57 -12.19 -3.10
C GLU A 35 -5.66 -11.35 -3.80
N GLY A 36 -6.92 -11.46 -3.37
CA GLY A 36 -8.05 -10.75 -3.95
C GLY A 36 -8.42 -9.47 -3.18
N ILE A 37 -9.72 -9.28 -2.99
CA ILE A 37 -10.27 -8.12 -2.27
C ILE A 37 -9.94 -8.16 -0.78
N ALA A 38 -9.59 -9.33 -0.24
CA ALA A 38 -9.19 -9.61 1.14
C ALA A 38 -10.23 -9.22 2.21
N ILE A 39 -11.52 -9.12 1.83
CA ILE A 39 -12.61 -8.77 2.75
C ILE A 39 -12.91 -9.91 3.72
N ASN A 40 -12.97 -11.15 3.23
CA ASN A 40 -13.36 -12.35 3.98
C ASN A 40 -12.17 -13.23 4.37
N GLY A 41 -10.98 -12.65 4.49
CA GLY A 41 -9.75 -13.37 4.79
C GLY A 41 -9.24 -13.18 6.22
N THR A 42 -7.95 -13.08 6.35
CA THR A 42 -7.19 -12.99 7.61
C THR A 42 -7.74 -11.94 8.57
N LYS A 43 -8.16 -10.77 8.06
CA LYS A 43 -8.69 -9.68 8.89
C LYS A 43 -9.89 -10.13 9.73
N LYS A 44 -10.89 -10.77 9.13
CA LYS A 44 -12.08 -11.27 9.83
C LYS A 44 -11.75 -12.34 10.87
N VAL A 45 -10.83 -13.23 10.54
CA VAL A 45 -10.41 -14.28 11.48
C VAL A 45 -9.67 -13.67 12.67
N VAL A 46 -8.78 -12.72 12.46
CA VAL A 46 -8.08 -12.00 13.54
C VAL A 46 -9.06 -11.23 14.41
N GLU A 47 -10.06 -10.57 13.84
CA GLU A 47 -11.12 -9.89 14.58
C GLU A 47 -11.97 -10.87 15.41
N TYR A 48 -12.26 -12.05 14.86
CA TYR A 48 -12.96 -13.13 15.59
C TYR A 48 -12.13 -13.63 16.76
N LEU A 49 -10.85 -13.97 16.56
CA LEU A 49 -9.95 -14.44 17.61
C LEU A 49 -9.81 -13.38 18.73
N LYS A 50 -9.71 -12.10 18.36
CA LYS A 50 -9.66 -10.99 19.31
C LYS A 50 -10.94 -10.91 20.16
N ARG A 51 -12.14 -11.10 19.56
CA ARG A 51 -13.41 -11.17 20.31
C ARG A 51 -13.47 -12.35 21.27
N LYS A 52 -12.88 -13.48 20.86
CA LYS A 52 -12.74 -14.67 21.71
C LYS A 52 -11.64 -14.54 22.77
N ARG A 53 -10.90 -13.42 22.79
CA ARG A 53 -9.77 -13.17 23.69
C ARG A 53 -8.65 -14.21 23.53
N GLU A 54 -8.53 -14.83 22.35
CA GLU A 54 -7.45 -15.74 22.03
C GLU A 54 -6.13 -14.97 21.94
N LYS A 55 -5.12 -15.43 22.67
CA LYS A 55 -3.80 -14.83 22.68
C LYS A 55 -2.88 -15.58 21.73
N ILE A 56 -2.51 -14.91 20.64
CA ILE A 56 -1.52 -15.44 19.70
C ILE A 56 -0.13 -14.98 20.15
N ASN A 57 0.75 -15.94 20.48
CA ASN A 57 2.11 -15.65 20.90
C ASN A 57 3.05 -15.52 19.69
N PHE A 58 2.88 -16.36 18.69
CA PHE A 58 3.71 -16.41 17.47
C PHE A 58 2.83 -16.61 16.25
N CYS A 59 3.27 -16.10 15.12
CA CYS A 59 2.65 -16.31 13.83
C CYS A 59 3.75 -16.61 12.79
N LEU A 60 3.59 -17.73 12.09
CA LEU A 60 4.44 -18.10 10.97
C LEU A 60 3.60 -18.06 9.69
N VAL A 61 4.08 -17.31 8.69
CA VAL A 61 3.38 -17.12 7.41
C VAL A 61 4.13 -17.89 6.33
N GLY A 62 3.41 -18.78 5.63
CA GLY A 62 3.96 -19.65 4.61
C GLY A 62 4.03 -18.99 3.23
N GLU A 63 4.73 -17.88 3.12
CA GLU A 63 4.96 -17.17 1.84
C GLU A 63 6.36 -17.42 1.29
N PRO A 64 6.53 -17.44 -0.04
CA PRO A 64 7.86 -17.58 -0.64
C PRO A 64 8.71 -16.34 -0.34
N THR A 65 9.84 -16.57 0.33
CA THR A 65 10.73 -15.49 0.76
C THR A 65 12.17 -15.71 0.35
N ASN A 66 12.52 -16.93 -0.06
CA ASN A 66 13.89 -17.30 -0.38
C ASN A 66 14.22 -16.92 -1.83
N PRO A 67 15.24 -16.07 -2.09
CA PRO A 67 15.58 -15.65 -3.45
C PRO A 67 16.25 -16.74 -4.28
N ASN A 68 17.14 -17.57 -3.69
CA ASN A 68 17.95 -18.53 -4.42
C ASN A 68 17.82 -19.97 -3.89
N LYS A 69 17.92 -20.15 -2.57
CA LYS A 69 17.92 -21.47 -1.94
C LYS A 69 16.86 -21.57 -0.85
N LEU A 70 16.19 -22.72 -0.77
CA LEU A 70 15.22 -22.98 0.29
C LEU A 70 15.88 -22.90 1.68
N GLY A 71 15.24 -22.15 2.59
CA GLY A 71 15.72 -21.98 3.97
C GLY A 71 16.80 -20.91 4.17
N GLU A 72 17.24 -20.19 3.14
CA GLU A 72 18.28 -19.18 3.27
C GLU A 72 17.78 -17.86 3.89
N MET A 73 16.49 -17.57 3.79
CA MET A 73 15.93 -16.31 4.29
C MET A 73 14.53 -16.48 4.89
N ILE A 74 14.34 -15.85 6.03
CA ILE A 74 13.01 -15.60 6.61
C ILE A 74 12.81 -14.10 6.78
N LYS A 75 11.59 -13.63 6.58
CA LYS A 75 11.22 -12.24 6.83
C LYS A 75 10.64 -12.12 8.23
N ILE A 76 11.27 -11.34 9.09
CA ILE A 76 10.82 -11.08 10.46
C ILE A 76 9.94 -9.85 10.58
N GLY A 77 9.62 -9.19 9.47
CA GLY A 77 8.72 -8.04 9.38
C GLY A 77 8.52 -7.61 7.93
N ARG A 78 7.52 -6.79 7.72
CA ARG A 78 7.20 -6.20 6.40
C ARG A 78 6.99 -4.70 6.51
N ARG A 79 7.36 -3.97 5.47
CA ARG A 79 7.01 -2.55 5.34
C ARG A 79 5.51 -2.44 5.02
N GLY A 80 4.89 -1.37 5.52
CA GLY A 80 3.53 -1.02 5.14
C GLY A 80 3.45 -0.53 3.70
N SER A 81 2.24 -0.54 3.15
CA SER A 81 1.93 -0.03 1.81
C SER A 81 0.72 0.90 1.88
N ILE A 82 0.78 2.00 1.16
CA ILE A 82 -0.36 2.90 0.98
C ILE A 82 -0.37 3.39 -0.46
N THR A 83 -1.52 3.26 -1.12
CA THR A 83 -1.74 3.79 -2.47
C THR A 83 -2.52 5.10 -2.38
N GLY A 84 -2.02 6.12 -3.05
CA GLY A 84 -2.72 7.40 -3.22
C GLY A 84 -3.20 7.56 -4.64
N ARG A 85 -4.44 8.04 -4.80
CA ARG A 85 -5.03 8.44 -6.07
C ARG A 85 -5.25 9.94 -6.04
N LEU A 86 -4.92 10.62 -7.12
CA LEU A 86 -5.02 12.06 -7.27
C LEU A 86 -5.75 12.37 -8.57
N THR A 87 -6.82 13.15 -8.47
CA THR A 87 -7.52 13.71 -9.62
C THR A 87 -7.45 15.22 -9.54
N VAL A 88 -7.05 15.85 -10.63
CA VAL A 88 -7.09 17.30 -10.81
C VAL A 88 -8.14 17.61 -11.85
N ILE A 89 -9.13 18.41 -11.48
CA ILE A 89 -10.19 18.87 -12.37
C ILE A 89 -9.85 20.28 -12.82
N GLY A 90 -9.96 20.51 -14.12
CA GLY A 90 -9.73 21.80 -14.76
C GLY A 90 -10.93 22.26 -15.56
N THR A 91 -10.69 23.21 -16.46
CA THR A 91 -11.69 23.68 -17.43
C THR A 91 -11.12 23.46 -18.82
N GLN A 92 -11.84 22.64 -19.59
CA GLN A 92 -11.49 22.32 -20.97
C GLN A 92 -11.56 23.57 -21.87
N GLY A 93 -10.68 23.63 -22.86
CA GLY A 93 -10.68 24.75 -23.81
C GLY A 93 -9.70 24.53 -24.95
N HIS A 94 -9.76 25.39 -25.96
CA HIS A 94 -8.83 25.38 -27.08
C HIS A 94 -7.45 25.91 -26.62
N VAL A 95 -6.35 25.28 -27.03
CA VAL A 95 -4.99 25.67 -26.60
C VAL A 95 -4.61 27.11 -27.02
N ALA A 96 -5.21 27.65 -28.08
CA ALA A 96 -5.02 29.02 -28.51
C ALA A 96 -5.66 30.07 -27.56
N TYR A 97 -6.58 29.65 -26.67
CA TYR A 97 -7.30 30.54 -25.76
C TYR A 97 -7.14 30.09 -24.29
N PRO A 98 -5.91 29.99 -23.78
CA PRO A 98 -5.63 29.45 -22.45
C PRO A 98 -6.22 30.31 -21.32
N HIS A 99 -6.55 31.57 -21.58
CA HIS A 99 -7.11 32.53 -20.61
C HIS A 99 -8.56 32.20 -20.18
N ILE A 100 -9.30 31.41 -21.00
CA ILE A 100 -10.64 30.94 -20.68
C ILE A 100 -10.69 29.47 -20.24
N ALA A 101 -9.54 28.82 -20.13
CA ALA A 101 -9.39 27.44 -19.70
C ALA A 101 -8.58 27.34 -18.43
N ASN A 102 -8.62 26.17 -17.78
CA ASN A 102 -7.74 25.85 -16.64
C ASN A 102 -7.12 24.47 -16.85
N ASN A 103 -5.84 24.42 -17.19
CA ASN A 103 -5.17 23.19 -17.57
C ASN A 103 -4.83 22.31 -16.34
N PRO A 104 -5.52 21.18 -16.12
CA PRO A 104 -5.24 20.28 -15.01
C PRO A 104 -3.91 19.56 -15.14
N SER A 105 -3.39 19.36 -16.35
CA SER A 105 -2.08 18.71 -16.60
C SER A 105 -0.95 19.53 -15.99
N ASN A 106 -0.96 20.86 -16.17
CA ASN A 106 0.04 21.76 -15.61
C ASN A 106 0.01 21.73 -14.07
N THR A 107 -1.18 21.63 -13.49
CA THR A 107 -1.37 21.51 -12.05
C THR A 107 -0.92 20.14 -11.54
N MET A 108 -1.23 19.07 -12.25
CA MET A 108 -0.79 17.72 -11.91
C MET A 108 0.73 17.62 -11.87
N VAL A 109 1.44 18.13 -12.87
CA VAL A 109 2.91 18.14 -12.89
C VAL A 109 3.49 18.84 -11.67
N LYS A 110 2.95 20.01 -11.29
CA LYS A 110 3.39 20.74 -10.11
C LYS A 110 3.16 19.96 -8.81
N ILE A 111 2.01 19.30 -8.68
CA ILE A 111 1.67 18.47 -7.51
C ILE A 111 2.58 17.25 -7.42
N LEU A 112 2.76 16.53 -8.53
CA LEU A 112 3.60 15.33 -8.57
C LEU A 112 5.06 15.66 -8.24
N LYS A 113 5.60 16.78 -8.76
CA LYS A 113 6.93 17.27 -8.37
C LYS A 113 7.02 17.47 -6.85
N LYS A 114 6.06 18.15 -6.25
CA LYS A 114 6.02 18.38 -4.78
C LYS A 114 5.89 17.11 -3.98
N ILE A 115 5.15 16.12 -4.47
CA ILE A 115 5.01 14.80 -3.85
C ILE A 115 6.34 14.04 -3.89
N LYS A 116 7.05 14.05 -5.02
CA LYS A 116 8.37 13.39 -5.15
C LYS A 116 9.45 14.04 -4.28
N GLU A 117 9.37 15.32 -4.00
CA GLU A 117 10.28 16.03 -3.09
C GLU A 117 10.10 15.67 -1.60
N ILE A 118 9.07 14.89 -1.25
CA ILE A 118 8.81 14.51 0.14
C ILE A 118 9.87 13.53 0.64
N LYS A 119 10.78 14.01 1.48
CA LYS A 119 11.68 13.13 2.23
C LYS A 119 10.91 12.44 3.35
N LEU A 120 10.82 11.12 3.30
CA LEU A 120 10.11 10.32 4.28
C LEU A 120 11.00 10.01 5.49
N ASP A 121 12.05 9.24 5.30
CA ASP A 121 13.03 8.84 6.33
C ASP A 121 14.33 8.30 5.70
N LYS A 122 15.27 7.92 6.54
CA LYS A 122 16.57 7.32 6.15
C LYS A 122 16.63 5.80 6.44
N GLY A 123 15.49 5.17 6.73
CA GLY A 123 15.45 3.77 7.16
C GLY A 123 15.60 3.60 8.67
N THR A 124 15.58 2.34 9.11
CA THR A 124 15.78 1.90 10.49
C THR A 124 16.77 0.73 10.52
N LYS A 125 17.13 0.24 11.70
CA LYS A 125 17.94 -0.98 11.83
C LYS A 125 17.26 -2.22 11.23
N LYS A 126 15.90 -2.19 11.11
CA LYS A 126 15.10 -3.33 10.66
C LYS A 126 14.63 -3.21 9.22
N PHE A 127 14.51 -1.98 8.71
CA PHE A 127 13.89 -1.71 7.41
C PHE A 127 14.67 -0.67 6.60
N GLN A 128 14.64 -0.86 5.31
CA GLN A 128 15.09 0.11 4.32
C GLN A 128 14.33 1.45 4.45
N PRO A 129 14.83 2.54 3.86
CA PRO A 129 14.10 3.79 3.77
C PRO A 129 12.72 3.61 3.14
N SER A 130 11.75 4.37 3.63
CA SER A 130 10.45 4.47 2.96
C SER A 130 10.62 5.17 1.63
N ASN A 131 9.91 4.69 0.61
CA ASN A 131 9.97 5.24 -0.75
C ASN A 131 8.58 5.52 -1.29
N LEU A 132 8.49 6.51 -2.17
CA LEU A 132 7.29 6.91 -2.89
C LEU A 132 7.56 6.83 -4.38
N GLU A 133 6.71 6.07 -5.09
CA GLU A 133 6.77 5.98 -6.55
C GLU A 133 5.43 6.34 -7.18
N ILE A 134 5.49 7.16 -8.24
CA ILE A 134 4.34 7.43 -9.10
C ILE A 134 4.21 6.24 -10.05
N THR A 135 3.06 5.58 -10.01
CA THR A 135 2.85 4.32 -10.75
C THR A 135 1.96 4.49 -11.97
N LYS A 136 1.19 5.60 -12.04
CA LYS A 136 0.33 5.91 -13.18
C LYS A 136 0.12 7.41 -13.28
N ILE A 137 0.14 7.92 -14.51
CA ILE A 137 -0.36 9.24 -14.89
C ILE A 137 -1.26 9.01 -16.09
N ASN A 138 -2.48 9.53 -16.03
CA ASN A 138 -3.45 9.40 -17.11
C ASN A 138 -4.12 10.74 -17.36
N ILE A 139 -4.15 11.13 -18.63
CA ILE A 139 -4.86 12.32 -19.11
C ILE A 139 -5.61 11.85 -20.34
N ASP A 140 -6.92 11.67 -20.17
CA ASP A 140 -7.80 11.24 -21.24
C ASP A 140 -8.13 12.45 -22.11
N ASN A 141 -7.35 12.63 -23.18
CA ASN A 141 -7.47 13.72 -24.13
C ASN A 141 -7.20 13.20 -25.54
N HIS A 142 -8.23 13.28 -26.39
CA HIS A 142 -8.19 12.74 -27.75
C HIS A 142 -7.76 13.76 -28.82
N ALA A 143 -7.62 15.03 -28.44
CA ALA A 143 -7.33 16.10 -29.37
C ALA A 143 -6.10 16.93 -28.90
N ASP A 144 -5.12 17.09 -29.75
CA ASP A 144 -3.85 17.77 -29.43
C ASP A 144 -4.01 19.28 -29.22
N ASN A 145 -5.05 19.87 -29.81
CA ASN A 145 -5.36 21.29 -29.70
C ASN A 145 -6.38 21.65 -28.61
N VAL A 146 -6.70 20.70 -27.73
CA VAL A 146 -7.65 20.89 -26.62
C VAL A 146 -6.96 20.73 -25.29
N ILE A 147 -7.17 21.66 -24.37
CA ILE A 147 -6.79 21.55 -22.96
C ILE A 147 -7.74 20.54 -22.30
N PRO A 148 -7.26 19.49 -21.61
CA PRO A 148 -8.13 18.48 -20.99
C PRO A 148 -8.96 19.02 -19.84
N GLY A 149 -10.08 18.33 -19.52
CA GLY A 149 -10.93 18.66 -18.38
C GLY A 149 -10.45 18.08 -17.06
N SER A 150 -9.65 16.99 -17.10
CA SER A 150 -9.13 16.33 -15.90
C SER A 150 -7.77 15.69 -16.16
N ALA A 151 -7.05 15.41 -15.08
CA ALA A 151 -5.81 14.63 -15.06
C ALA A 151 -5.77 13.76 -13.82
N ASP A 152 -5.38 12.49 -13.97
CA ASP A 152 -5.33 11.50 -12.91
C ASP A 152 -3.92 10.96 -12.69
N ALA A 153 -3.58 10.67 -11.43
CA ALA A 153 -2.34 10.00 -11.09
C ALA A 153 -2.52 9.02 -9.94
N VAL A 154 -1.71 7.97 -9.94
CA VAL A 154 -1.61 7.00 -8.85
C VAL A 154 -0.17 6.95 -8.39
N PHE A 155 0.03 6.90 -7.09
CA PHE A 155 1.34 6.67 -6.48
C PHE A 155 1.23 5.68 -5.33
N ASN A 156 2.32 4.98 -5.04
CA ASN A 156 2.39 4.05 -3.92
C ASN A 156 3.55 4.44 -3.00
N ILE A 157 3.32 4.30 -1.69
CA ILE A 157 4.35 4.48 -0.67
C ILE A 157 4.56 3.15 0.05
N ARG A 158 5.79 2.65 0.03
CA ARG A 158 6.26 1.58 0.92
C ARG A 158 6.93 2.21 2.11
N PHE A 159 6.40 2.00 3.31
CA PHE A 159 6.86 2.68 4.52
C PHE A 159 7.26 1.71 5.62
N ASN A 160 8.28 2.12 6.38
CA ASN A 160 8.80 1.37 7.53
C ASN A 160 8.10 1.77 8.84
N ASP A 161 8.61 1.25 9.96
CA ASP A 161 8.07 1.42 11.31
C ASP A 161 8.14 2.86 11.87
N LYS A 162 8.80 3.80 11.17
CA LYS A 162 8.76 5.25 11.51
C LYS A 162 7.46 5.93 11.12
N HIS A 163 6.64 5.29 10.28
CA HIS A 163 5.42 5.86 9.77
C HIS A 163 4.21 4.96 10.05
N SER A 164 3.06 5.60 10.08
CA SER A 164 1.77 4.94 9.98
C SER A 164 1.02 5.49 8.76
N SER A 165 0.01 4.77 8.26
CA SER A 165 -0.85 5.27 7.17
C SER A 165 -1.48 6.61 7.53
N GLY A 166 -1.90 6.81 8.80
CA GLY A 166 -2.43 8.09 9.28
C GLY A 166 -1.41 9.23 9.25
N SER A 167 -0.15 8.99 9.64
CA SER A 167 0.90 10.01 9.60
C SER A 167 1.24 10.42 8.16
N LEU A 168 1.29 9.45 7.24
CA LEU A 168 1.54 9.69 5.83
C LEU A 168 0.39 10.45 5.17
N LYS A 169 -0.87 10.07 5.44
CA LYS A 169 -2.04 10.80 4.95
C LYS A 169 -2.01 12.27 5.37
N ARG A 170 -1.67 12.58 6.62
CA ARG A 170 -1.53 13.97 7.09
C ARG A 170 -0.40 14.71 6.35
N LYS A 171 0.78 14.07 6.22
CA LYS A 171 1.95 14.67 5.54
C LYS A 171 1.66 14.99 4.08
N LEU A 172 0.97 14.09 3.37
CA LEU A 172 0.54 14.28 1.99
C LEU A 172 -0.48 15.43 1.88
N LYS A 173 -1.52 15.43 2.72
CA LYS A 173 -2.55 16.50 2.73
C LYS A 173 -1.95 17.89 2.96
N THR A 174 -1.02 18.02 3.88
CA THR A 174 -0.37 19.32 4.16
C THR A 174 0.44 19.83 2.98
N ARG A 175 1.14 18.96 2.28
CA ARG A 175 1.96 19.31 1.11
C ARG A 175 1.11 19.63 -0.11
N SER A 176 0.07 18.87 -0.36
CA SER A 176 -0.85 19.09 -1.49
C SER A 176 -1.70 20.35 -1.27
N LYS A 177 -2.24 20.59 -0.08
CA LYS A 177 -3.02 21.80 0.21
C LYS A 177 -2.23 23.09 -0.08
N LYS A 178 -0.95 23.17 0.25
CA LYS A 178 -0.09 24.31 -0.10
C LYS A 178 0.04 24.58 -1.60
N THR A 179 -0.16 23.55 -2.42
CA THR A 179 -0.10 23.67 -3.90
C THR A 179 -1.47 23.94 -4.49
N ILE A 180 -2.55 23.47 -3.83
CA ILE A 180 -3.94 23.56 -4.30
C ILE A 180 -4.62 24.85 -3.85
N LEU A 181 -4.20 25.48 -2.74
CA LEU A 181 -4.81 26.70 -2.22
C LEU A 181 -4.74 27.90 -3.19
N ASN A 182 -3.98 27.79 -4.28
CA ASN A 182 -3.95 28.77 -5.36
C ASN A 182 -4.79 28.38 -6.59
N GLN A 183 -5.49 27.24 -6.58
CA GLN A 183 -6.34 26.79 -7.70
C GLN A 183 -7.58 26.06 -7.15
N ARG A 184 -8.76 26.49 -7.60
CA ARG A 184 -10.05 25.88 -7.24
C ARG A 184 -10.12 24.47 -7.81
N SER A 185 -10.27 23.47 -6.95
CA SER A 185 -10.58 22.05 -7.15
C SER A 185 -9.42 21.05 -7.35
N ALA A 186 -9.10 20.34 -6.28
CA ALA A 186 -8.51 19.00 -6.35
C ALA A 186 -9.12 18.10 -5.27
N THR A 187 -9.63 16.95 -5.63
CA THR A 187 -10.27 15.99 -4.72
C THR A 187 -9.32 14.83 -4.44
N TYR A 188 -9.14 14.51 -3.16
CA TYR A 188 -8.31 13.40 -2.68
C TYR A 188 -9.16 12.19 -2.31
N TYR A 189 -8.90 11.06 -2.93
CA TYR A 189 -9.38 9.75 -2.47
C TYR A 189 -8.18 8.90 -2.07
N GLY A 190 -8.13 8.43 -0.81
CA GLY A 190 -7.11 7.50 -0.32
C GLY A 190 -7.77 6.22 0.12
N GLU A 191 -7.44 5.10 -0.53
CA GLU A 191 -7.73 3.75 -0.06
C GLU A 191 -6.49 3.16 0.63
N CYS A 192 -6.74 2.47 1.76
CA CYS A 192 -5.72 1.69 2.49
C CYS A 192 -5.88 0.22 2.17
#